data_582bb4a7fe0135843d30f84f77441af4
#
_entry.id   582bb4a7fe0135843d30f84f77441af4
#
_cell.length_a   1.000
_cell.length_b   1.000
_cell.length_c   1.000
_cell.angle_alpha   90.00
_cell.angle_beta   90.00
_cell.angle_gamma   90.00
#
_symmetry.space_group_name_H-M   'P 1'
#
loop_
_entity.id
_entity.type
_entity.pdbx_description
1 polymer ?
#
loop_
_entity_poly.entity_id
_entity_poly.type
_entity_poly.pdbx_seq_one_letter_code
_entity_poly.pdbx_strand_id
1 'polypeptide(L)'
;MELSKRIKELRINKGLTQTDLSEKSGISLRTIQRIENNEVSPSIYSLKKISKVLDEDLNSFNNSVSNKKPVLRRTYGLVLFGFISIIIGFYLFIIEKKLPPPPPPVDYWSQVYKELKTSDGGYIKYYDTNCYGSDGTDCDIIILKYLDDNIQWKTTIGGNSWDYVEDILELEDGYFVLGQTGSYGVGNNDVYLTKLDLLGNELWFKTYGNSLNDYGRVITSSNDNNNEYVIKGEKQNCPIPNDWGNCFMEELIIKINGEGDSIYNNL
;
A
#
# COMPACT_ATOMS: atom_id res chain seq x y z
N MET A 1 -22.08 -9.82 5.26
CA MET A 1 -20.93 -10.42 5.96
C MET A 1 -19.72 -9.65 5.54
N GLU A 2 -18.83 -9.34 6.43
CA GLU A 2 -17.63 -8.55 6.16
C GLU A 2 -16.66 -9.36 5.26
N LEU A 3 -16.04 -8.71 4.30
CA LEU A 3 -15.18 -9.34 3.28
C LEU A 3 -14.05 -10.18 3.91
N SER A 4 -13.40 -9.65 4.93
CA SER A 4 -12.35 -10.31 5.70
C SER A 4 -12.80 -11.65 6.30
N LYS A 5 -13.99 -11.67 6.93
CA LYS A 5 -14.58 -12.87 7.49
C LYS A 5 -14.92 -13.90 6.40
N ARG A 6 -15.43 -13.42 5.27
CA ARG A 6 -15.77 -14.30 4.13
C ARG A 6 -14.53 -15.00 3.58
N ILE A 7 -13.44 -14.26 3.37
CA ILE A 7 -12.16 -14.83 2.90
C ILE A 7 -11.66 -15.90 3.88
N LYS A 8 -11.66 -15.59 5.18
CA LYS A 8 -11.23 -16.51 6.23
C LYS A 8 -12.08 -17.79 6.25
N GLU A 9 -13.41 -17.68 6.19
CA GLU A 9 -14.32 -18.82 6.17
C GLU A 9 -14.10 -19.72 4.94
N LEU A 10 -13.96 -19.12 3.75
CA LEU A 10 -13.71 -19.85 2.52
C LEU A 10 -12.37 -20.59 2.57
N ARG A 11 -11.33 -19.97 3.10
CA ARG A 11 -10.04 -20.61 3.30
C ARG A 11 -10.14 -21.82 4.23
N ILE A 12 -10.81 -21.66 5.38
CA ILE A 12 -11.00 -22.73 6.37
C ILE A 12 -11.83 -23.87 5.76
N ASN A 13 -12.90 -23.56 5.04
CA ASN A 13 -13.74 -24.58 4.37
C ASN A 13 -12.97 -25.40 3.33
N LYS A 14 -11.92 -24.82 2.73
CA LYS A 14 -10.99 -25.53 1.83
C LYS A 14 -9.86 -26.26 2.56
N GLY A 15 -9.83 -26.22 3.88
CA GLY A 15 -8.78 -26.86 4.67
C GLY A 15 -7.41 -26.21 4.53
N LEU A 16 -7.34 -24.94 4.09
CA LEU A 16 -6.09 -24.25 3.87
C LEU A 16 -5.67 -23.48 5.13
N THR A 17 -4.37 -23.50 5.46
CA THR A 17 -3.76 -22.58 6.41
C THR A 17 -3.56 -21.20 5.76
N GLN A 18 -3.26 -20.17 6.55
CA GLN A 18 -2.91 -18.86 6.01
C GLN A 18 -1.62 -18.92 5.15
N THR A 19 -0.68 -19.77 5.54
CA THR A 19 0.55 -20.04 4.79
C THR A 19 0.22 -20.68 3.44
N ASP A 20 -0.66 -21.69 3.40
CA ASP A 20 -1.07 -22.32 2.14
C ASP A 20 -1.77 -21.32 1.20
N LEU A 21 -2.60 -20.42 1.75
CA LEU A 21 -3.24 -19.39 0.95
C LEU A 21 -2.23 -18.37 0.42
N SER A 22 -1.24 -18.00 1.23
CA SER A 22 -0.13 -17.12 0.85
C SER A 22 0.66 -17.72 -0.32
N GLU A 23 1.15 -18.95 -0.17
CA GLU A 23 1.95 -19.65 -1.19
C GLU A 23 1.17 -19.84 -2.51
N LYS A 24 -0.09 -20.28 -2.43
CA LYS A 24 -0.91 -20.53 -3.62
C LYS A 24 -1.37 -19.25 -4.32
N SER A 25 -1.59 -18.18 -3.59
CA SER A 25 -2.02 -16.90 -4.16
C SER A 25 -0.83 -16.01 -4.60
N GLY A 26 0.37 -16.28 -4.08
CA GLY A 26 1.53 -15.41 -4.26
C GLY A 26 1.38 -14.04 -3.57
N ILE A 27 0.58 -13.99 -2.50
CA ILE A 27 0.42 -12.81 -1.63
C ILE A 27 1.14 -13.13 -0.32
N SER A 28 1.87 -12.15 0.23
CA SER A 28 2.63 -12.39 1.45
C SER A 28 1.74 -12.87 2.60
N LEU A 29 2.28 -13.73 3.46
CA LEU A 29 1.57 -14.25 4.63
C LEU A 29 1.05 -13.11 5.53
N ARG A 30 1.86 -12.06 5.73
CA ARG A 30 1.48 -10.86 6.48
C ARG A 30 0.27 -10.17 5.87
N THR A 31 0.24 -10.02 4.54
CA THR A 31 -0.90 -9.42 3.85
C THR A 31 -2.17 -10.26 4.03
N ILE A 32 -2.08 -11.59 3.92
CA ILE A 32 -3.22 -12.49 4.18
C ILE A 32 -3.73 -12.33 5.62
N GLN A 33 -2.81 -12.27 6.60
CA GLN A 33 -3.17 -12.08 8.02
C GLN A 33 -3.89 -10.74 8.23
N ARG A 34 -3.35 -9.65 7.70
CA ARG A 34 -3.95 -8.31 7.82
C ARG A 34 -5.34 -8.22 7.17
N ILE A 35 -5.52 -8.87 6.00
CA ILE A 35 -6.82 -8.94 5.34
C ILE A 35 -7.82 -9.72 6.21
N GLU A 36 -7.46 -10.89 6.73
CA GLU A 36 -8.36 -11.72 7.54
C GLU A 36 -8.68 -11.10 8.91
N ASN A 37 -7.76 -10.30 9.46
CA ASN A 37 -7.97 -9.53 10.68
C ASN A 37 -8.76 -8.24 10.45
N ASN A 38 -9.10 -7.92 9.20
CA ASN A 38 -9.78 -6.67 8.81
C ASN A 38 -8.95 -5.41 9.08
N GLU A 39 -7.63 -5.53 9.08
CA GLU A 39 -6.71 -4.42 9.25
C GLU A 39 -6.50 -3.64 7.94
N VAL A 40 -6.64 -4.34 6.80
CA VAL A 40 -6.56 -3.74 5.46
C VAL A 40 -7.63 -4.35 4.55
N SER A 41 -8.15 -3.55 3.63
CA SER A 41 -8.98 -4.05 2.54
C SER A 41 -8.08 -4.61 1.43
N PRO A 42 -8.36 -5.83 0.91
CA PRO A 42 -7.56 -6.35 -0.19
C PRO A 42 -7.75 -5.50 -1.44
N SER A 43 -6.67 -5.24 -2.16
CA SER A 43 -6.73 -4.64 -3.50
C SER A 43 -7.50 -5.57 -4.46
N ILE A 44 -7.96 -5.04 -5.59
CA ILE A 44 -8.62 -5.86 -6.65
C ILE A 44 -7.67 -6.94 -7.14
N TYR A 45 -6.37 -6.66 -7.24
CA TYR A 45 -5.36 -7.63 -7.60
C TYR A 45 -5.24 -8.75 -6.56
N SER A 46 -5.11 -8.40 -5.28
CA SER A 46 -5.05 -9.37 -4.19
C SER A 46 -6.34 -10.19 -4.12
N LEU A 47 -7.49 -9.54 -4.27
CA LEU A 47 -8.79 -10.21 -4.27
C LEU A 47 -8.92 -11.20 -5.43
N LYS A 48 -8.46 -10.83 -6.64
CA LYS A 48 -8.43 -11.71 -7.82
C LYS A 48 -7.53 -12.93 -7.62
N LYS A 49 -6.39 -12.76 -6.96
CA LYS A 49 -5.49 -13.87 -6.64
C LYS A 49 -6.09 -14.81 -5.58
N ILE A 50 -6.67 -14.24 -4.52
CA ILE A 50 -7.33 -14.98 -3.45
C ILE A 50 -8.55 -15.73 -4.01
N SER A 51 -9.40 -15.07 -4.80
CA SER A 51 -10.61 -15.67 -5.38
C SER A 51 -10.28 -16.88 -6.25
N LYS A 52 -9.20 -16.79 -7.04
CA LYS A 52 -8.72 -17.91 -7.87
C LYS A 52 -8.32 -19.13 -7.03
N VAL A 53 -7.67 -18.94 -5.88
CA VAL A 53 -7.29 -20.04 -4.98
C VAL A 53 -8.50 -20.61 -4.25
N LEU A 54 -9.46 -19.74 -3.93
CA LEU A 54 -10.67 -20.12 -3.21
C LEU A 54 -11.78 -20.66 -4.13
N ASP A 55 -11.59 -20.68 -5.47
CA ASP A 55 -12.58 -21.03 -6.51
C ASP A 55 -13.89 -20.25 -6.36
N GLU A 56 -13.77 -18.94 -6.06
CA GLU A 56 -14.91 -18.04 -5.91
C GLU A 56 -14.92 -16.99 -7.03
N ASP A 57 -16.13 -16.57 -7.45
CA ASP A 57 -16.24 -15.44 -8.38
C ASP A 57 -15.98 -14.13 -7.64
N LEU A 58 -15.22 -13.23 -8.26
CA LEU A 58 -14.99 -11.87 -7.74
C LEU A 58 -16.27 -11.12 -7.39
N ASN A 59 -17.35 -11.34 -8.17
CA ASN A 59 -18.64 -10.74 -7.92
C ASN A 59 -19.29 -11.24 -6.62
N SER A 60 -18.95 -12.43 -6.14
CA SER A 60 -19.45 -12.98 -4.88
C SER A 60 -18.92 -12.19 -3.66
N PHE A 61 -17.76 -11.59 -3.79
CA PHE A 61 -17.16 -10.72 -2.76
C PHE A 61 -17.77 -9.32 -2.75
N ASN A 62 -18.19 -8.79 -3.92
CA ASN A 62 -18.80 -7.46 -4.04
C ASN A 62 -20.25 -7.43 -3.52
N ASN A 63 -20.97 -8.52 -3.57
CA ASN A 63 -22.36 -8.61 -3.12
C ASN A 63 -22.52 -8.63 -1.58
N SER A 64 -21.43 -8.66 -0.83
CA SER A 64 -21.43 -8.63 0.64
C SER A 64 -21.73 -7.24 1.21
N VAL A 65 -21.76 -6.19 0.39
CA VAL A 65 -21.95 -4.77 0.79
C VAL A 65 -23.36 -4.27 0.48
N SER A 66 -24.27 -5.10 -0.02
CA SER A 66 -25.60 -4.63 -0.42
C SER A 66 -26.74 -5.22 0.41
N ASN A 67 -27.43 -4.29 1.08
CA ASN A 67 -28.87 -4.28 1.41
C ASN A 67 -29.44 -5.24 2.43
N LYS A 68 -29.44 -4.80 3.69
CA LYS A 68 -30.59 -5.04 4.56
C LYS A 68 -31.57 -3.88 4.41
N LYS A 69 -32.61 -4.03 3.59
CA LYS A 69 -33.79 -3.15 3.66
C LYS A 69 -34.49 -3.37 4.99
N PRO A 70 -34.82 -2.33 5.77
CA PRO A 70 -35.60 -2.50 6.98
C PRO A 70 -37.06 -2.84 6.62
N VAL A 71 -37.55 -3.94 7.18
CA VAL A 71 -38.98 -4.28 7.16
C VAL A 71 -39.70 -3.31 8.07
N LEU A 72 -40.51 -2.44 7.48
CA LEU A 72 -41.33 -1.45 8.20
C LEU A 72 -42.48 -2.18 8.91
N ARG A 73 -42.36 -2.45 10.20
CA ARG A 73 -43.50 -2.82 11.04
C ARG A 73 -44.16 -1.53 11.56
N ARG A 74 -45.40 -1.35 11.13
CA ARG A 74 -46.29 -0.26 11.45
C ARG A 74 -46.69 -0.35 12.94
N THR A 75 -46.17 0.51 13.78
CA THR A 75 -46.78 0.86 15.08
C THR A 75 -46.75 2.38 15.24
N TYR A 76 -47.90 2.97 15.15
CA TYR A 76 -48.15 4.40 15.45
C TYR A 76 -48.03 4.59 16.97
N GLY A 77 -47.06 5.37 17.39
CA GLY A 77 -46.98 5.77 18.80
C GLY A 77 -45.54 6.01 19.27
N LEU A 78 -44.76 6.89 18.62
CA LEU A 78 -43.51 7.49 19.13
C LEU A 78 -42.90 8.49 18.14
N VAL A 79 -43.78 9.26 17.46
CA VAL A 79 -43.36 10.13 16.35
C VAL A 79 -42.59 11.36 16.82
N LEU A 80 -42.72 11.79 18.10
CA LEU A 80 -42.04 13.00 18.59
C LEU A 80 -40.59 12.74 19.07
N PHE A 81 -40.27 11.57 19.61
CA PHE A 81 -38.91 11.26 20.09
C PHE A 81 -37.98 10.85 18.93
N GLY A 82 -38.54 10.28 17.84
CA GLY A 82 -37.77 9.89 16.66
C GLY A 82 -37.20 11.08 15.87
N PHE A 83 -37.96 12.20 15.78
CA PHE A 83 -37.48 13.38 15.06
C PHE A 83 -36.34 14.10 15.79
N ILE A 84 -36.33 14.12 17.12
CA ILE A 84 -35.29 14.77 17.90
C ILE A 84 -33.97 13.95 17.80
N SER A 85 -34.04 12.62 17.85
CA SER A 85 -32.85 11.76 17.67
C SER A 85 -32.28 11.79 16.26
N ILE A 86 -33.13 11.94 15.23
CA ILE A 86 -32.68 12.11 13.86
C ILE A 86 -32.01 13.46 13.66
N ILE A 87 -32.56 14.54 14.24
CA ILE A 87 -31.95 15.88 14.16
C ILE A 87 -30.63 15.92 14.93
N ILE A 88 -30.56 15.31 16.11
CA ILE A 88 -29.30 15.19 16.87
C ILE A 88 -28.28 14.32 16.14
N GLY A 89 -28.70 13.19 15.58
CA GLY A 89 -27.83 12.33 14.77
C GLY A 89 -27.30 13.02 13.51
N PHE A 90 -28.17 13.80 12.84
CA PHE A 90 -27.77 14.59 11.66
C PHE A 90 -26.87 15.78 12.06
N TYR A 91 -27.11 16.39 13.21
CA TYR A 91 -26.27 17.47 13.75
C TYR A 91 -24.90 16.94 14.19
N LEU A 92 -24.84 15.78 14.83
CA LEU A 92 -23.58 15.10 15.18
C LEU A 92 -22.83 14.64 13.92
N PHE A 93 -23.53 14.12 12.92
CA PHE A 93 -22.94 13.74 11.62
C PHE A 93 -22.37 14.95 10.86
N ILE A 94 -23.00 16.13 10.96
CA ILE A 94 -22.47 17.38 10.37
C ILE A 94 -21.28 17.89 11.18
N ILE A 95 -21.28 17.71 12.50
CA ILE A 95 -20.15 18.10 13.37
C ILE A 95 -18.96 17.17 13.14
N GLU A 96 -19.17 15.85 13.03
CA GLU A 96 -18.08 14.91 12.65
C GLU A 96 -17.46 15.23 11.30
N LYS A 97 -18.24 15.69 10.31
CA LYS A 97 -17.70 16.17 9.03
C LYS A 97 -17.03 17.54 9.09
N LYS A 98 -17.27 18.35 10.12
CA LYS A 98 -16.68 19.70 10.27
C LYS A 98 -15.45 19.75 11.17
N LEU A 99 -15.21 18.70 11.94
CA LEU A 99 -13.94 18.60 12.68
C LEU A 99 -12.93 17.99 11.69
N PRO A 100 -11.85 18.74 11.35
CA PRO A 100 -10.75 18.09 10.69
C PRO A 100 -10.32 16.89 11.55
N PRO A 101 -9.90 15.78 10.94
CA PRO A 101 -9.35 14.68 11.73
C PRO A 101 -8.30 15.26 12.66
N PRO A 102 -8.21 14.77 13.92
CA PRO A 102 -7.18 15.24 14.82
C PRO A 102 -5.86 15.13 14.09
N PRO A 103 -4.99 16.17 14.15
CA PRO A 103 -3.69 16.07 13.56
C PRO A 103 -3.06 14.76 14.06
N PRO A 104 -2.39 14.00 13.19
CA PRO A 104 -1.69 12.80 13.64
C PRO A 104 -0.83 13.18 14.83
N PRO A 105 -0.67 12.29 15.85
CA PRO A 105 0.14 12.58 17.01
C PRO A 105 1.47 13.13 16.49
N VAL A 106 1.81 14.35 16.94
CA VAL A 106 3.06 15.01 16.56
C VAL A 106 4.14 14.22 17.28
N ASP A 107 4.65 13.18 16.66
CA ASP A 107 5.86 12.55 17.14
C ASP A 107 6.96 13.60 17.11
N TYR A 108 7.58 13.79 18.24
CA TYR A 108 8.50 14.88 18.60
C TYR A 108 9.79 14.92 17.75
N TRP A 109 9.94 13.97 16.85
CA TRP A 109 10.95 13.90 15.81
C TRP A 109 10.25 14.27 14.51
N SER A 110 10.47 15.50 14.02
CA SER A 110 9.89 16.01 12.79
C SER A 110 10.04 14.96 11.67
N GLN A 111 8.97 14.24 11.38
CA GLN A 111 8.94 13.40 10.19
C GLN A 111 9.11 14.33 9.00
N VAL A 112 10.23 14.19 8.33
CA VAL A 112 10.47 14.87 7.07
C VAL A 112 9.62 14.17 6.03
N TYR A 113 8.42 14.68 5.78
CA TYR A 113 7.61 14.20 4.67
C TYR A 113 8.05 14.87 3.37
N LYS A 114 8.03 14.11 2.30
CA LYS A 114 8.15 14.60 0.91
C LYS A 114 6.74 14.88 0.38
N GLU A 115 6.63 15.77 -0.61
CA GLU A 115 5.35 16.14 -1.23
C GLU A 115 5.46 16.12 -2.75
N LEU A 116 4.47 15.52 -3.39
CA LEU A 116 4.28 15.52 -4.84
C LEU A 116 2.95 16.22 -5.17
N LYS A 117 2.98 17.29 -5.96
CA LYS A 117 1.76 17.87 -6.53
C LYS A 117 1.24 16.97 -7.64
N THR A 118 -0.07 16.73 -7.64
CA THR A 118 -0.73 15.85 -8.59
C THR A 118 -1.51 16.61 -9.65
N SER A 119 -1.69 16.01 -10.82
CA SER A 119 -2.33 16.61 -11.98
C SER A 119 -3.80 17.01 -11.76
N ASP A 120 -4.49 16.38 -10.80
CA ASP A 120 -5.86 16.68 -10.38
C ASP A 120 -5.98 17.95 -9.50
N GLY A 121 -4.89 18.65 -9.25
CA GLY A 121 -4.82 19.82 -8.38
C GLY A 121 -4.63 19.50 -6.90
N GLY A 122 -4.54 18.23 -6.54
CA GLY A 122 -4.22 17.77 -5.19
C GLY A 122 -2.73 17.58 -4.95
N TYR A 123 -2.39 16.82 -3.92
CA TYR A 123 -1.01 16.47 -3.62
C TYR A 123 -0.93 15.14 -2.86
N ILE A 124 0.24 14.51 -2.92
CA ILE A 124 0.59 13.32 -2.14
C ILE A 124 1.65 13.72 -1.13
N LYS A 125 1.43 13.38 0.15
CA LYS A 125 2.47 13.37 1.18
C LYS A 125 2.91 11.96 1.42
N TYR A 126 4.23 11.75 1.50
CA TYR A 126 4.80 10.44 1.74
C TYR A 126 6.01 10.52 2.67
N TYR A 127 6.13 9.51 3.51
CA TYR A 127 7.18 9.44 4.52
C TYR A 127 7.31 8.00 5.05
N ASP A 128 8.40 7.74 5.73
CA ASP A 128 8.62 6.47 6.42
C ASP A 128 8.09 6.57 7.85
N THR A 129 7.52 5.52 8.38
CA THR A 129 7.18 5.44 9.82
C THR A 129 8.45 5.50 10.65
N ASN A 130 8.32 5.86 11.95
CA ASN A 130 9.47 6.02 12.83
C ASN A 130 10.24 4.70 12.97
N CYS A 131 11.34 4.59 12.22
CA CYS A 131 12.24 3.44 12.19
C CYS A 131 13.08 3.29 13.47
N TYR A 132 12.96 4.21 14.40
CA TYR A 132 13.71 4.26 15.67
C TYR A 132 12.81 4.04 16.90
N GLY A 133 11.63 3.44 16.71
CA GLY A 133 10.73 3.07 17.80
C GLY A 133 11.43 2.17 18.83
N SER A 134 10.90 2.11 20.03
CA SER A 134 11.51 1.38 21.18
C SER A 134 11.66 -0.14 20.94
N ASP A 135 11.05 -0.66 19.91
CA ASP A 135 11.10 -2.04 19.44
C ASP A 135 11.94 -2.25 18.16
N GLY A 136 12.30 -1.15 17.46
CA GLY A 136 13.37 -1.11 16.45
C GLY A 136 13.24 -2.04 15.24
N THR A 137 12.05 -2.60 14.98
CA THR A 137 11.96 -3.76 14.11
C THR A 137 11.34 -3.50 12.74
N ASP A 138 10.41 -2.55 12.60
CA ASP A 138 9.70 -2.36 11.34
C ASP A 138 9.55 -0.89 11.00
N CYS A 139 9.80 -0.54 9.75
CA CYS A 139 9.64 0.78 9.19
C CYS A 139 8.83 0.64 7.91
N ASP A 140 7.64 1.19 7.91
CA ASP A 140 6.74 1.13 6.77
C ASP A 140 6.66 2.48 6.08
N ILE A 141 6.35 2.47 4.79
CA ILE A 141 6.08 3.64 3.96
C ILE A 141 4.62 4.06 4.13
N ILE A 142 4.38 5.33 4.42
CA ILE A 142 3.04 5.93 4.47
C ILE A 142 2.87 6.88 3.29
N ILE A 143 1.76 6.74 2.59
CA ILE A 143 1.38 7.59 1.46
C ILE A 143 -0.04 8.10 1.71
N LEU A 144 -0.21 9.41 1.60
CA LEU A 144 -1.47 10.12 1.83
C LEU A 144 -1.78 10.99 0.63
N LYS A 145 -2.88 10.74 -0.05
CA LYS A 145 -3.39 11.61 -1.13
C LYS A 145 -4.37 12.62 -0.58
N TYR A 146 -4.17 13.87 -0.93
CA TYR A 146 -5.03 15.00 -0.57
C TYR A 146 -5.65 15.63 -1.81
N LEU A 147 -6.90 16.08 -1.67
CA LEU A 147 -7.58 16.99 -2.58
C LEU A 147 -8.37 17.97 -1.74
N ASP A 148 -8.24 19.28 -2.00
CA ASP A 148 -8.85 20.35 -1.19
C ASP A 148 -8.61 20.17 0.32
N ASP A 149 -7.36 19.82 0.69
CA ASP A 149 -6.88 19.54 2.05
C ASP A 149 -7.59 18.36 2.76
N ASN A 150 -8.40 17.60 2.05
CA ASN A 150 -9.04 16.40 2.56
C ASN A 150 -8.29 15.15 2.10
N ILE A 151 -8.05 14.22 3.04
CA ILE A 151 -7.47 12.92 2.71
C ILE A 151 -8.45 12.14 1.86
N GLN A 152 -8.05 11.79 0.65
CA GLN A 152 -8.81 10.95 -0.27
C GLN A 152 -8.56 9.48 0.02
N TRP A 153 -7.29 9.12 0.21
CA TRP A 153 -6.89 7.78 0.60
C TRP A 153 -5.55 7.80 1.34
N LYS A 154 -5.30 6.70 2.05
CA LYS A 154 -4.05 6.40 2.74
C LYS A 154 -3.62 4.99 2.40
N THR A 155 -2.37 4.81 2.03
CA THR A 155 -1.75 3.49 1.79
C THR A 155 -0.54 3.32 2.69
N THR A 156 -0.38 2.12 3.22
CA THR A 156 0.80 1.71 3.98
C THR A 156 1.46 0.57 3.23
N ILE A 157 2.75 0.70 2.96
CA ILE A 157 3.57 -0.27 2.24
C ILE A 157 4.73 -0.66 3.14
N GLY A 158 5.02 -1.94 3.22
CA GLY A 158 6.15 -2.45 4.00
C GLY A 158 6.01 -3.94 4.31
N GLY A 159 7.00 -4.47 4.99
CA GLY A 159 7.11 -5.88 5.33
C GLY A 159 7.50 -6.13 6.80
N ASN A 160 8.48 -6.99 7.02
CA ASN A 160 8.93 -7.37 8.37
C ASN A 160 10.28 -6.73 8.74
N SER A 161 10.74 -5.76 7.96
CA SER A 161 12.01 -5.07 8.14
C SER A 161 11.86 -3.61 7.72
N TRP A 162 12.94 -2.97 7.38
CA TRP A 162 12.99 -1.55 7.05
C TRP A 162 12.63 -1.30 5.59
N ASP A 163 11.59 -0.52 5.37
CA ASP A 163 11.10 -0.11 4.06
C ASP A 163 11.04 1.42 4.00
N TYR A 164 11.73 2.02 3.03
CA TYR A 164 11.87 3.47 2.90
C TYR A 164 11.36 3.94 1.56
N VAL A 165 10.67 5.08 1.55
CA VAL A 165 10.23 5.75 0.31
C VAL A 165 11.24 6.78 -0.15
N GLU A 166 11.62 6.70 -1.43
CA GLU A 166 12.55 7.66 -2.03
C GLU A 166 11.85 8.62 -2.97
N ASP A 167 11.00 8.14 -3.86
CA ASP A 167 10.38 8.96 -4.89
C ASP A 167 9.00 8.44 -5.29
N ILE A 168 8.14 9.32 -5.80
CA ILE A 168 6.85 8.95 -6.38
C ILE A 168 6.72 9.63 -7.75
N LEU A 169 6.34 8.84 -8.75
CA LEU A 169 6.01 9.32 -10.09
C LEU A 169 4.52 9.13 -10.36
N GLU A 170 3.82 10.23 -10.69
CA GLU A 170 2.43 10.17 -11.16
C GLU A 170 2.36 9.63 -12.60
N LEU A 171 1.42 8.72 -12.84
CA LEU A 171 1.10 8.12 -14.11
C LEU A 171 -0.33 8.51 -14.51
N GLU A 172 -0.73 8.26 -15.75
CA GLU A 172 -2.12 8.48 -16.18
C GLU A 172 -3.12 7.58 -15.43
N ASP A 173 -2.70 6.37 -15.02
CA ASP A 173 -3.53 5.34 -14.39
C ASP A 173 -3.19 5.06 -12.92
N GLY A 174 -2.32 5.87 -12.30
CA GLY A 174 -1.92 5.68 -10.92
C GLY A 174 -0.57 6.30 -10.56
N TYR A 175 0.21 5.57 -9.76
CA TYR A 175 1.49 6.08 -9.23
C TYR A 175 2.51 4.95 -9.18
N PHE A 176 3.75 5.25 -9.57
CA PHE A 176 4.89 4.47 -9.15
C PHE A 176 5.43 5.02 -7.84
N VAL A 177 5.66 4.14 -6.88
CA VAL A 177 6.32 4.44 -5.61
C VAL A 177 7.63 3.71 -5.58
N LEU A 178 8.71 4.46 -5.60
CA LEU A 178 10.08 3.96 -5.54
C LEU A 178 10.60 4.05 -4.11
N GLY A 179 11.29 3.02 -3.69
CA GLY A 179 11.90 2.97 -2.38
C GLY A 179 13.00 1.94 -2.27
N GLN A 180 13.29 1.59 -1.04
CA GLN A 180 14.23 0.54 -0.65
C GLN A 180 13.52 -0.41 0.29
N THR A 181 13.87 -1.67 0.26
CA THR A 181 13.29 -2.68 1.13
C THR A 181 14.35 -3.60 1.73
N GLY A 182 14.29 -3.78 3.05
CA GLY A 182 14.95 -4.88 3.73
C GLY A 182 13.99 -6.05 3.98
N SER A 183 12.71 -5.91 3.60
CA SER A 183 11.66 -6.91 3.81
C SER A 183 11.56 -7.91 2.67
N TYR A 184 11.97 -7.52 1.46
CA TYR A 184 11.80 -8.27 0.23
C TYR A 184 13.09 -8.25 -0.57
N GLY A 185 13.23 -9.20 -1.53
CA GLY A 185 14.39 -9.26 -2.42
C GLY A 185 15.42 -10.30 -1.97
N VAL A 186 16.65 -10.12 -2.39
CA VAL A 186 17.75 -11.10 -2.18
C VAL A 186 18.93 -10.55 -1.39
N GLY A 187 19.05 -9.21 -1.28
CA GLY A 187 20.11 -8.51 -0.55
C GLY A 187 19.72 -8.14 0.89
N ASN A 188 20.51 -7.26 1.50
CA ASN A 188 20.15 -6.63 2.76
C ASN A 188 19.15 -5.49 2.52
N ASN A 189 19.37 -4.71 1.44
CA ASN A 189 18.45 -3.71 0.92
C ASN A 189 18.39 -3.87 -0.58
N ASP A 190 17.20 -3.94 -1.12
CA ASP A 190 16.93 -3.98 -2.56
C ASP A 190 16.10 -2.78 -2.97
N VAL A 191 16.21 -2.38 -4.24
CA VAL A 191 15.30 -1.39 -4.83
C VAL A 191 13.89 -1.95 -4.79
N TYR A 192 12.95 -1.20 -4.27
CA TYR A 192 11.54 -1.53 -4.21
C TYR A 192 10.74 -0.60 -5.11
N LEU A 193 9.95 -1.16 -6.00
CA LEU A 193 9.02 -0.42 -6.85
C LEU A 193 7.63 -1.02 -6.72
N THR A 194 6.64 -0.22 -6.37
CA THR A 194 5.25 -0.63 -6.41
C THR A 194 4.43 0.29 -7.30
N LYS A 195 3.42 -0.27 -7.97
CA LYS A 195 2.40 0.48 -8.70
C LYS A 195 1.12 0.54 -7.86
N LEU A 196 0.65 1.76 -7.63
CA LEU A 196 -0.67 2.02 -7.05
C LEU A 196 -1.62 2.48 -8.16
N ASP A 197 -2.91 2.16 -8.04
CA ASP A 197 -3.96 2.80 -8.83
C ASP A 197 -4.26 4.23 -8.32
N LEU A 198 -5.15 4.97 -9.00
CA LEU A 198 -5.56 6.33 -8.60
C LEU A 198 -6.28 6.38 -7.25
N LEU A 199 -6.75 5.23 -6.74
CA LEU A 199 -7.40 5.10 -5.43
C LEU A 199 -6.42 4.66 -4.34
N GLY A 200 -5.13 4.56 -4.64
CA GLY A 200 -4.08 4.15 -3.70
C GLY A 200 -4.03 2.66 -3.43
N ASN A 201 -4.70 1.81 -4.23
CA ASN A 201 -4.59 0.37 -4.08
C ASN A 201 -3.33 -0.14 -4.77
N GLU A 202 -2.58 -1.00 -4.08
CA GLU A 202 -1.42 -1.67 -4.67
C GLU A 202 -1.86 -2.64 -5.75
N LEU A 203 -1.37 -2.43 -6.97
CA LEU A 203 -1.60 -3.32 -8.11
C LEU A 203 -0.57 -4.43 -8.15
N TRP A 204 0.69 -4.09 -8.00
CA TRP A 204 1.82 -4.99 -7.93
C TRP A 204 3.02 -4.29 -7.27
N PHE A 205 4.00 -5.08 -6.82
CA PHE A 205 5.34 -4.59 -6.50
C PHE A 205 6.42 -5.49 -7.09
N LYS A 206 7.62 -4.93 -7.25
CA LYS A 206 8.83 -5.63 -7.71
C LYS A 206 10.04 -5.16 -6.92
N THR A 207 11.02 -6.03 -6.82
CA THR A 207 12.33 -5.72 -6.27
C THR A 207 13.39 -5.91 -7.33
N TYR A 208 14.41 -5.06 -7.28
CA TYR A 208 15.59 -5.15 -8.16
C TYR A 208 16.80 -5.01 -7.28
N GLY A 209 17.70 -5.95 -7.39
CA GLY A 209 18.91 -5.97 -6.59
C GLY A 209 19.68 -7.26 -6.73
N ASN A 210 20.84 -7.27 -6.11
CA ASN A 210 21.72 -8.42 -5.97
C ASN A 210 21.84 -8.82 -4.48
N SER A 211 22.84 -9.63 -4.11
CA SER A 211 23.02 -10.07 -2.73
C SER A 211 23.61 -9.01 -1.77
N LEU A 212 23.89 -7.80 -2.27
CA LEU A 212 24.44 -6.69 -1.49
C LEU A 212 23.37 -5.64 -1.21
N ASN A 213 23.74 -4.36 -1.16
CA ASN A 213 22.80 -3.27 -0.97
C ASN A 213 22.59 -2.52 -2.28
N ASP A 214 21.33 -2.37 -2.67
CA ASP A 214 20.91 -1.67 -3.88
C ASP A 214 19.85 -0.62 -3.51
N TYR A 215 20.05 0.62 -3.94
CA TYR A 215 19.24 1.77 -3.54
C TYR A 215 18.69 2.49 -4.76
N GLY A 216 17.35 2.50 -4.92
CA GLY A 216 16.66 3.36 -5.88
C GLY A 216 16.50 4.77 -5.29
N ARG A 217 16.86 5.82 -6.04
CA ARG A 217 16.80 7.21 -5.55
C ARG A 217 15.78 8.05 -6.28
N VAL A 218 15.63 7.87 -7.57
CA VAL A 218 14.71 8.65 -8.39
C VAL A 218 14.16 7.80 -9.52
N ILE A 219 12.89 8.02 -9.86
CA ILE A 219 12.23 7.41 -11.02
C ILE A 219 11.72 8.49 -11.96
N THR A 220 11.98 8.33 -13.25
CA THR A 220 11.53 9.27 -14.29
C THR A 220 10.96 8.52 -15.48
N SER A 221 10.04 9.15 -16.22
CA SER A 221 9.65 8.67 -17.55
C SER A 221 10.80 8.83 -18.54
N SER A 222 10.96 7.88 -19.44
CA SER A 222 11.90 8.02 -20.57
C SER A 222 11.32 8.97 -21.59
N ASN A 223 12.13 9.93 -22.04
CA ASN A 223 11.71 10.91 -23.07
C ASN A 223 11.45 10.29 -24.44
N ASP A 224 11.94 9.07 -24.68
CA ASP A 224 11.93 8.45 -26.00
C ASP A 224 10.75 7.49 -26.22
N ASN A 225 10.06 7.06 -25.15
CA ASN A 225 8.97 6.08 -25.22
C ASN A 225 7.93 6.28 -24.09
N ASN A 226 6.67 6.37 -24.46
CA ASN A 226 5.57 6.69 -23.54
C ASN A 226 5.28 5.62 -22.46
N ASN A 227 5.98 4.48 -22.47
CA ASN A 227 5.77 3.40 -21.49
C ASN A 227 7.08 2.81 -20.96
N GLU A 228 8.13 3.60 -21.00
CA GLU A 228 9.43 3.24 -20.42
C GLU A 228 9.81 4.22 -19.32
N TYR A 229 10.41 3.70 -18.27
CA TYR A 229 10.81 4.48 -17.09
C TYR A 229 12.24 4.13 -16.70
N VAL A 230 12.91 5.08 -16.07
CA VAL A 230 14.31 4.92 -15.64
C VAL A 230 14.38 5.13 -14.14
N ILE A 231 14.85 4.14 -13.43
CA ILE A 231 15.24 4.21 -12.03
C ILE A 231 16.74 4.46 -12.00
N LYS A 232 17.15 5.50 -11.27
CA LYS A 232 18.55 5.80 -10.97
C LYS A 232 18.79 5.67 -9.48
N GLY A 233 19.98 5.23 -9.14
CA GLY A 233 20.33 5.02 -7.74
C GLY A 233 21.78 4.60 -7.58
N GLU A 234 22.03 3.80 -6.58
CA GLU A 234 23.36 3.33 -6.19
C GLU A 234 23.29 1.85 -5.86
N LYS A 235 24.31 1.10 -6.25
CA LYS A 235 24.50 -0.30 -5.87
C LYS A 235 25.83 -0.49 -5.16
N GLN A 236 25.84 -1.36 -4.17
CA GLN A 236 27.07 -1.74 -3.51
C GLN A 236 27.87 -2.73 -4.36
N ASN A 237 29.16 -2.49 -4.47
CA ASN A 237 30.10 -3.39 -5.11
C ASN A 237 31.22 -3.76 -4.11
N CYS A 238 31.44 -5.06 -3.93
CA CYS A 238 32.48 -5.61 -3.06
C CYS A 238 33.37 -6.53 -3.89
N PRO A 239 34.47 -6.01 -4.48
CA PRO A 239 35.32 -6.77 -5.41
C PRO A 239 35.97 -8.01 -4.77
N ILE A 240 36.16 -8.02 -3.44
CA ILE A 240 36.73 -9.12 -2.68
C ILE A 240 35.66 -9.69 -1.76
N PRO A 241 35.25 -10.95 -1.93
CA PRO A 241 34.27 -11.58 -1.05
C PRO A 241 34.68 -11.51 0.42
N ASN A 242 33.74 -11.12 1.29
CA ASN A 242 33.92 -10.97 2.75
C ASN A 242 34.91 -9.86 3.20
N ASP A 243 35.33 -8.99 2.30
CA ASP A 243 36.12 -7.80 2.64
C ASP A 243 35.26 -6.54 2.56
N TRP A 244 34.46 -6.32 3.57
CA TRP A 244 33.54 -5.19 3.67
C TRP A 244 34.25 -3.82 3.71
N GLY A 245 35.55 -3.78 4.06
CA GLY A 245 36.35 -2.56 4.08
C GLY A 245 36.71 -2.02 2.70
N ASN A 246 36.58 -2.81 1.65
CA ASN A 246 36.85 -2.44 0.28
C ASN A 246 35.58 -2.35 -0.59
N CYS A 247 34.39 -2.36 0.02
CA CYS A 247 33.16 -2.13 -0.69
C CYS A 247 32.95 -0.65 -1.00
N PHE A 248 32.39 -0.34 -2.15
CA PHE A 248 32.06 1.02 -2.58
C PHE A 248 30.71 1.06 -3.30
N MET A 249 30.15 2.25 -3.45
CA MET A 249 28.89 2.46 -4.15
C MET A 249 29.16 2.84 -5.61
N GLU A 250 28.41 2.23 -6.53
CA GLU A 250 28.43 2.51 -7.96
C GLU A 250 27.05 3.02 -8.41
N GLU A 251 27.01 3.69 -9.54
CA GLU A 251 25.75 4.11 -10.15
C GLU A 251 24.90 2.90 -10.55
N LEU A 252 23.64 2.93 -10.13
CA LEU A 252 22.60 1.98 -10.53
C LEU A 252 21.67 2.62 -11.55
N ILE A 253 21.47 1.95 -12.67
CA ILE A 253 20.49 2.34 -13.70
C ILE A 253 19.65 1.12 -14.04
N ILE A 254 18.31 1.24 -13.87
CA ILE A 254 17.35 0.22 -14.27
C ILE A 254 16.34 0.87 -15.21
N LYS A 255 16.19 0.34 -16.42
CA LYS A 255 15.11 0.72 -17.32
C LYS A 255 14.02 -0.33 -17.24
N ILE A 256 12.78 0.12 -17.10
CA ILE A 256 11.61 -0.74 -16.95
C ILE A 256 10.51 -0.33 -17.93
N ASN A 257 9.59 -1.25 -18.21
CA ASN A 257 8.32 -0.95 -18.86
C ASN A 257 7.24 -0.56 -17.85
N GLY A 258 6.04 -0.22 -18.32
CA GLY A 258 4.90 0.15 -17.46
C GLY A 258 4.40 -0.96 -16.53
N GLU A 259 4.78 -2.22 -16.77
CA GLU A 259 4.51 -3.38 -15.92
C GLU A 259 5.64 -3.62 -14.91
N GLY A 260 6.66 -2.76 -14.90
CA GLY A 260 7.82 -2.89 -14.03
C GLY A 260 8.79 -4.00 -14.45
N ASP A 261 8.68 -4.56 -15.64
CA ASP A 261 9.66 -5.53 -16.11
C ASP A 261 10.94 -4.82 -16.52
N SER A 262 12.08 -5.33 -16.06
CA SER A 262 13.37 -4.77 -16.42
C SER A 262 13.66 -5.00 -17.90
N ILE A 263 13.86 -3.91 -18.63
CA ILE A 263 14.31 -3.91 -20.02
C ILE A 263 15.85 -3.90 -20.05
N TYR A 264 16.45 -3.18 -19.11
CA TYR A 264 17.88 -3.06 -18.90
C TYR A 264 18.19 -2.79 -17.44
N ASN A 265 19.22 -3.39 -16.92
CA ASN A 265 19.83 -3.01 -15.65
C ASN A 265 21.35 -3.26 -15.69
N ASN A 266 22.07 -2.61 -14.80
CA ASN A 266 23.50 -2.81 -14.57
C ASN A 266 23.79 -3.39 -13.18
N LEU A 267 22.87 -4.19 -12.64
CA LEU A 267 22.99 -4.88 -11.34
C LEU A 267 24.17 -5.83 -11.27
#